data_c09e4e57a448612347d210a6f10af6cd
#
_entry.id   c09e4e57a448612347d210a6f10af6cd
#
_cell.length_a   1.000
_cell.length_b   1.000
_cell.length_c   1.000
_cell.angle_alpha   90.00
_cell.angle_beta   90.00
_cell.angle_gamma   90.00
#
_symmetry.space_group_name_H-M   'P 1'
#
loop_
_entity.id
_entity.type
_entity.pdbx_description
1 polymer ?
#
loop_
_entity_poly.entity_id
_entity_poly.type
_entity_poly.pdbx_seq_one_letter_code
_entity_poly.pdbx_strand_id
1 'polypeptide(L)'
;MKGDALADLASSLPDGDAFLRSVASPFRRAIRVHPRRGQPSGWGDLVPIPWNPAGFFTTADCDPGDFLDYHTGTIYPQDAASQVPVLLLAPQPGEVIVDTCAAPGSKSTQIGLALGDDGLLVCVDAAAPRRRVLAENLARQGITGGVVTPMPLHVLAERHPHVADGVLVDAPCSGHEPRSQKQVARMAERQLTLLTEAARLVRGDGRLVYSTCTPYVAENEGVIQAFLAAHPGWRVDVVTLPGCDVDLAGLGAVRLWPQRQGTEPFFACRLRAPEDLPGSDSLRGREPPADRALSRWLPDSPLRCWNNGRTSFIATVAAAACALPSEARGLVLAHGEGGPEPWTAQMLIDRGAASIEVDATTAKHLWAGESLALSAPPSVFVRRTSGAPLGLLGGAVDARRLSLPSRLFRSALR
;
A
#
# COMPACT_ATOMS: atom_id res chain seq x y z
N MET A 1 34.95 5.13 -12.22
CA MET A 1 34.97 5.55 -10.81
C MET A 1 33.57 5.23 -10.24
N LYS A 2 33.38 3.95 -9.85
CA LYS A 2 32.10 3.42 -9.32
C LYS A 2 31.99 3.49 -7.79
N GLY A 3 32.94 4.11 -7.09
CA GLY A 3 33.03 4.06 -5.65
C GLY A 3 32.84 5.39 -4.93
N ASP A 4 32.91 6.50 -5.66
CA ASP A 4 33.16 7.79 -5.00
C ASP A 4 31.98 8.34 -4.21
N ALA A 5 30.75 8.26 -4.75
CA ALA A 5 29.60 8.89 -4.07
C ALA A 5 29.21 8.20 -2.74
N LEU A 6 29.32 6.87 -2.67
CA LEU A 6 29.03 6.13 -1.43
C LEU A 6 30.15 6.32 -0.39
N ALA A 7 31.40 6.32 -0.85
CA ALA A 7 32.58 6.58 -0.01
C ALA A 7 32.59 8.03 0.50
N ASP A 8 32.26 9.00 -0.35
CA ASP A 8 32.15 10.41 0.04
C ASP A 8 31.07 10.60 1.12
N LEU A 9 29.90 9.98 0.92
CA LEU A 9 28.86 10.01 1.95
C LEU A 9 29.33 9.34 3.26
N ALA A 10 29.93 8.15 3.17
CA ALA A 10 30.44 7.45 4.34
C ALA A 10 31.44 8.30 5.11
N SER A 11 32.33 9.05 4.42
CA SER A 11 33.30 9.96 5.05
C SER A 11 32.65 11.09 5.84
N SER A 12 31.41 11.44 5.53
CA SER A 12 30.63 12.46 6.24
C SER A 12 29.85 11.93 7.44
N LEU A 13 29.76 10.62 7.60
CA LEU A 13 29.05 9.97 8.70
C LEU A 13 30.00 9.59 9.83
N PRO A 14 29.59 9.77 11.10
CA PRO A 14 30.41 9.36 12.24
C PRO A 14 30.68 7.85 12.32
N ASP A 15 29.81 7.05 11.68
CA ASP A 15 29.86 5.59 11.63
C ASP A 15 29.96 5.05 10.17
N GLY A 16 30.65 5.80 9.30
CA GLY A 16 30.74 5.54 7.86
C GLY A 16 31.27 4.16 7.48
N ASP A 17 32.27 3.62 8.21
CA ASP A 17 32.77 2.25 7.97
C ASP A 17 31.69 1.20 8.27
N ALA A 18 30.90 1.40 9.32
CA ALA A 18 29.77 0.52 9.64
C ALA A 18 28.67 0.63 8.57
N PHE A 19 28.40 1.83 8.07
CA PHE A 19 27.50 2.07 6.95
C PHE A 19 27.91 1.29 5.70
N LEU A 20 29.19 1.40 5.26
CA LEU A 20 29.69 0.67 4.08
C LEU A 20 29.56 -0.85 4.22
N ARG A 21 29.88 -1.41 5.39
CA ARG A 21 29.71 -2.84 5.66
C ARG A 21 28.25 -3.26 5.60
N SER A 22 27.36 -2.45 6.15
CA SER A 22 25.92 -2.76 6.23
C SER A 22 25.23 -2.66 4.88
N VAL A 23 25.59 -1.71 4.02
CA VAL A 23 25.07 -1.60 2.64
C VAL A 23 25.52 -2.79 1.79
N ALA A 24 26.69 -3.35 2.03
CA ALA A 24 27.20 -4.54 1.33
C ALA A 24 26.60 -5.86 1.84
N SER A 25 25.75 -5.82 2.86
CA SER A 25 25.12 -7.00 3.48
C SER A 25 23.62 -7.04 3.20
N PRO A 26 22.98 -8.22 3.21
CA PRO A 26 21.53 -8.31 3.11
C PRO A 26 20.84 -7.56 4.26
N PHE A 27 19.83 -6.78 3.92
CA PHE A 27 18.99 -6.11 4.92
C PHE A 27 18.03 -7.09 5.59
N ARG A 28 17.59 -6.74 6.80
CA ARG A 28 16.60 -7.56 7.52
C ARG A 28 15.27 -7.57 6.76
N ARG A 29 14.72 -8.76 6.59
CA ARG A 29 13.38 -8.91 6.01
C ARG A 29 12.33 -8.39 6.98
N ALA A 30 11.26 -7.82 6.44
CA ALA A 30 10.16 -7.31 7.23
C ALA A 30 8.80 -7.59 6.55
N ILE A 31 7.78 -7.65 7.39
CA ILE A 31 6.39 -7.79 6.97
C ILE A 31 5.54 -6.73 7.67
N ARG A 32 4.42 -6.39 7.05
CA ARG A 32 3.32 -5.67 7.69
C ARG A 32 2.14 -6.61 7.87
N VAL A 33 1.61 -6.70 9.08
CA VAL A 33 0.46 -7.53 9.42
C VAL A 33 -0.83 -6.75 9.22
N HIS A 34 -1.83 -7.40 8.62
CA HIS A 34 -3.15 -6.80 8.40
C HIS A 34 -3.92 -6.69 9.73
N PRO A 35 -4.48 -5.52 10.08
CA PRO A 35 -5.04 -5.28 11.42
C PRO A 35 -6.26 -6.13 11.77
N ARG A 36 -6.95 -6.69 10.78
CA ARG A 36 -8.20 -7.45 10.95
C ARG A 36 -8.08 -8.96 10.62
N ARG A 37 -6.87 -9.49 10.32
CA ARG A 37 -6.72 -10.86 9.76
C ARG A 37 -5.93 -11.82 10.63
N GLY A 38 -5.88 -11.57 11.92
CA GLY A 38 -5.22 -12.43 12.89
C GLY A 38 -3.69 -12.39 12.81
N GLN A 39 -3.06 -13.30 13.53
CA GLN A 39 -1.61 -13.38 13.59
C GLN A 39 -1.06 -14.27 12.47
N PRO A 40 0.02 -13.88 11.80
CA PRO A 40 0.66 -14.71 10.80
C PRO A 40 1.33 -15.93 11.42
N SER A 41 1.41 -17.02 10.65
CA SER A 41 2.02 -18.28 11.07
C SER A 41 3.12 -18.71 10.11
N GLY A 42 4.20 -19.31 10.64
CA GLY A 42 5.30 -19.84 9.83
C GLY A 42 6.33 -18.79 9.39
N TRP A 43 6.25 -17.57 9.92
CA TRP A 43 7.15 -16.45 9.58
C TRP A 43 8.39 -16.34 10.48
N GLY A 44 8.75 -17.44 11.21
CA GLY A 44 9.84 -17.41 12.17
C GLY A 44 9.60 -16.46 13.33
N ASP A 45 10.68 -15.95 13.91
CA ASP A 45 10.57 -14.98 14.99
C ASP A 45 10.16 -13.61 14.43
N LEU A 46 9.10 -13.06 14.99
CA LEU A 46 8.59 -11.74 14.66
C LEU A 46 9.06 -10.72 15.71
N VAL A 47 9.95 -9.83 15.31
CA VAL A 47 10.46 -8.76 16.17
C VAL A 47 9.77 -7.45 15.78
N PRO A 48 9.06 -6.78 16.71
CA PRO A 48 8.36 -5.53 16.41
C PRO A 48 9.29 -4.46 15.82
N ILE A 49 8.79 -3.71 14.85
CA ILE A 49 9.46 -2.55 14.29
C ILE A 49 9.13 -1.34 15.17
N PRO A 50 10.13 -0.60 15.71
CA PRO A 50 9.87 0.46 16.70
C PRO A 50 8.92 1.56 16.22
N TRP A 51 8.94 1.90 14.93
CA TRP A 51 8.15 2.99 14.35
C TRP A 51 6.77 2.54 13.83
N ASN A 52 6.51 1.23 13.67
CA ASN A 52 5.22 0.77 13.17
C ASN A 52 4.68 -0.42 13.97
N PRO A 53 3.58 -0.25 14.74
CA PRO A 53 3.00 -1.32 15.55
C PRO A 53 2.45 -2.50 14.72
N ALA A 54 2.16 -2.30 13.42
CA ALA A 54 1.76 -3.36 12.51
C ALA A 54 2.93 -3.99 11.75
N GLY A 55 4.16 -3.49 11.96
CA GLY A 55 5.38 -3.92 11.29
C GLY A 55 6.20 -4.87 12.15
N PHE A 56 6.79 -5.89 11.51
CA PHE A 56 7.67 -6.85 12.16
C PHE A 56 8.86 -7.19 11.27
N PHE A 57 10.04 -7.25 11.85
CA PHE A 57 11.15 -7.98 11.25
C PHE A 57 10.90 -9.47 11.38
N THR A 58 11.35 -10.26 10.41
CA THR A 58 11.18 -11.70 10.39
C THR A 58 12.50 -12.42 10.13
N THR A 59 12.69 -13.58 10.73
CA THR A 59 13.80 -14.49 10.46
C THR A 59 13.48 -15.49 9.36
N ALA A 60 12.25 -15.51 8.83
CA ALA A 60 11.87 -16.43 7.76
C ALA A 60 12.67 -16.15 6.48
N ASP A 61 13.44 -17.14 6.04
CA ASP A 61 14.15 -17.13 4.76
C ASP A 61 13.39 -17.98 3.72
N CYS A 62 12.33 -17.40 3.17
CA CYS A 62 11.39 -18.11 2.30
C CYS A 62 10.78 -17.14 1.29
N ASP A 63 10.23 -17.69 0.21
CA ASP A 63 9.40 -16.91 -0.71
C ASP A 63 8.04 -16.64 -0.05
N PRO A 64 7.61 -15.38 0.08
CA PRO A 64 6.28 -15.06 0.60
C PRO A 64 5.15 -15.81 -0.12
N GLY A 65 5.31 -16.12 -1.41
CA GLY A 65 4.35 -16.88 -2.20
C GLY A 65 4.09 -18.31 -1.71
N ASP A 66 4.97 -18.87 -0.88
CA ASP A 66 4.78 -20.20 -0.30
C ASP A 66 3.84 -20.22 0.91
N PHE A 67 3.44 -19.04 1.39
CA PHE A 67 2.62 -18.90 2.59
C PHE A 67 1.19 -18.50 2.30
N LEU A 68 0.26 -19.20 2.93
CA LEU A 68 -1.16 -18.87 2.84
C LEU A 68 -1.44 -17.44 3.34
N ASP A 69 -0.73 -16.97 4.36
CA ASP A 69 -0.85 -15.62 4.91
C ASP A 69 -0.56 -14.51 3.90
N TYR A 70 0.33 -14.76 2.94
CA TYR A 70 0.55 -13.84 1.81
C TYR A 70 -0.66 -13.82 0.87
N HIS A 71 -1.16 -14.99 0.48
CA HIS A 71 -2.26 -15.11 -0.47
C HIS A 71 -3.59 -14.60 0.11
N THR A 72 -3.82 -14.82 1.39
CA THR A 72 -5.00 -14.29 2.08
C THR A 72 -4.86 -12.81 2.45
N GLY A 73 -3.68 -12.21 2.23
CA GLY A 73 -3.39 -10.83 2.59
C GLY A 73 -3.31 -10.59 4.11
N THR A 74 -3.14 -11.64 4.91
CA THR A 74 -2.86 -11.51 6.35
C THR A 74 -1.57 -10.74 6.58
N ILE A 75 -0.61 -10.89 5.65
CA ILE A 75 0.62 -10.09 5.64
C ILE A 75 0.82 -9.40 4.29
N TYR A 76 1.65 -8.36 4.33
CA TYR A 76 2.27 -7.74 3.17
C TYR A 76 3.79 -7.72 3.38
N PRO A 77 4.59 -8.37 2.52
CA PRO A 77 6.05 -8.26 2.55
C PRO A 77 6.42 -6.80 2.22
N GLN A 78 6.98 -6.09 3.18
CA GLN A 78 7.33 -4.68 3.03
C GLN A 78 8.56 -4.39 3.87
N ASP A 79 9.60 -3.83 3.24
CA ASP A 79 10.76 -3.36 3.97
C ASP A 79 10.35 -2.43 5.12
N ALA A 80 11.06 -2.54 6.24
CA ALA A 80 10.69 -1.80 7.45
C ALA A 80 10.78 -0.28 7.25
N ALA A 81 11.79 0.20 6.53
CA ALA A 81 11.93 1.62 6.22
C ALA A 81 10.83 2.12 5.27
N SER A 82 10.42 1.29 4.30
CA SER A 82 9.36 1.58 3.36
C SER A 82 7.98 1.78 4.03
N GLN A 83 7.82 1.42 5.30
CA GLN A 83 6.60 1.65 6.08
C GLN A 83 6.50 3.09 6.64
N VAL A 84 7.62 3.81 6.75
CA VAL A 84 7.72 5.16 7.33
C VAL A 84 6.89 6.23 6.60
N PRO A 85 6.91 6.34 5.27
CA PRO A 85 6.21 7.43 4.57
C PRO A 85 4.72 7.51 4.88
N VAL A 86 4.05 6.38 5.04
CA VAL A 86 2.61 6.35 5.35
C VAL A 86 2.34 6.75 6.80
N LEU A 87 3.26 6.47 7.72
CA LEU A 87 3.16 6.95 9.11
C LEU A 87 3.32 8.47 9.17
N LEU A 88 4.23 9.05 8.37
CA LEU A 88 4.36 10.50 8.24
C LEU A 88 3.12 11.12 7.56
N LEU A 89 2.58 10.47 6.53
CA LEU A 89 1.37 10.91 5.85
C LEU A 89 0.16 10.87 6.79
N ALA A 90 0.09 9.89 7.69
CA ALA A 90 -0.95 9.71 8.70
C ALA A 90 -2.39 9.82 8.11
N PRO A 91 -2.78 8.98 7.12
CA PRO A 91 -4.08 9.06 6.49
C PRO A 91 -5.22 8.84 7.50
N GLN A 92 -6.31 9.62 7.37
CA GLN A 92 -7.48 9.50 8.21
C GLN A 92 -8.71 9.06 7.39
N PRO A 93 -9.67 8.33 7.98
CA PRO A 93 -10.95 8.04 7.33
C PRO A 93 -11.61 9.32 6.79
N GLY A 94 -12.24 9.23 5.61
CA GLY A 94 -12.90 10.37 4.96
C GLY A 94 -11.99 11.21 4.06
N GLU A 95 -10.67 11.03 4.13
CA GLU A 95 -9.73 11.83 3.33
C GLU A 95 -9.60 11.34 1.89
N VAL A 96 -9.17 12.27 1.04
CA VAL A 96 -8.68 12.02 -0.32
C VAL A 96 -7.16 11.99 -0.29
N ILE A 97 -6.57 10.84 -0.55
CA ILE A 97 -5.12 10.64 -0.62
C ILE A 97 -4.71 10.26 -2.04
N VAL A 98 -3.62 10.85 -2.53
CA VAL A 98 -3.02 10.51 -3.82
C VAL A 98 -1.63 9.90 -3.60
N ASP A 99 -1.42 8.68 -4.10
CA ASP A 99 -0.11 8.04 -4.19
C ASP A 99 0.40 8.15 -5.64
N THR A 100 1.44 8.94 -5.85
CA THR A 100 1.89 9.35 -7.19
C THR A 100 2.87 8.38 -7.86
N CYS A 101 3.42 7.43 -7.10
CA CYS A 101 4.33 6.39 -7.58
C CYS A 101 3.92 5.02 -7.00
N ALA A 102 2.63 4.70 -7.15
CA ALA A 102 1.90 3.74 -6.32
C ALA A 102 2.34 2.28 -6.45
N ALA A 103 2.75 1.84 -7.64
CA ALA A 103 3.06 0.43 -7.85
C ALA A 103 4.42 0.00 -7.25
N PRO A 104 4.48 -1.21 -6.68
CA PRO A 104 3.52 -2.32 -6.75
C PRO A 104 2.40 -2.27 -5.69
N GLY A 105 2.32 -1.25 -4.82
CA GLY A 105 1.22 -1.09 -3.88
C GLY A 105 1.59 -1.25 -2.41
N SER A 106 2.86 -1.33 -2.05
CA SER A 106 3.26 -1.52 -0.67
C SER A 106 2.80 -0.37 0.24
N LYS A 107 2.99 0.87 -0.20
CA LYS A 107 2.52 2.07 0.51
C LYS A 107 1.02 2.33 0.27
N SER A 108 0.54 2.16 -0.98
CA SER A 108 -0.87 2.32 -1.32
C SER A 108 -1.78 1.41 -0.48
N THR A 109 -1.39 0.14 -0.26
CA THR A 109 -2.17 -0.78 0.60
C THR A 109 -2.13 -0.36 2.07
N GLN A 110 -1.03 0.19 2.55
CA GLN A 110 -0.93 0.75 3.91
C GLN A 110 -1.84 1.98 4.07
N ILE A 111 -1.85 2.89 3.10
CA ILE A 111 -2.75 4.03 3.05
C ILE A 111 -4.21 3.56 3.05
N GLY A 112 -4.57 2.64 2.15
CA GLY A 112 -5.94 2.14 2.04
C GLY A 112 -6.45 1.47 3.31
N LEU A 113 -5.59 0.76 4.05
CA LEU A 113 -5.95 0.19 5.37
C LEU A 113 -6.21 1.28 6.42
N ALA A 114 -5.48 2.38 6.38
CA ALA A 114 -5.67 3.51 7.29
C ALA A 114 -6.94 4.30 6.96
N LEU A 115 -7.26 4.51 5.69
CA LEU A 115 -8.51 5.14 5.24
C LEU A 115 -9.76 4.31 5.56
N GLY A 116 -9.62 2.99 5.64
CA GLY A 116 -10.74 2.10 5.93
C GLY A 116 -11.79 2.08 4.82
N ASP A 117 -13.08 2.15 5.23
CA ASP A 117 -14.23 2.13 4.33
C ASP A 117 -14.84 3.51 4.06
N ASP A 118 -14.14 4.56 4.46
CA ASP A 118 -14.53 5.94 4.24
C ASP A 118 -13.31 6.74 3.78
N GLY A 119 -13.24 7.05 2.50
CA GLY A 119 -12.12 7.76 1.90
C GLY A 119 -11.88 7.38 0.44
N LEU A 120 -10.98 8.12 -0.19
CA LEU A 120 -10.56 7.90 -1.57
C LEU A 120 -9.04 7.82 -1.64
N LEU A 121 -8.53 6.71 -2.16
CA LEU A 121 -7.13 6.54 -2.52
C LEU A 121 -6.97 6.54 -4.04
N VAL A 122 -6.37 7.60 -4.59
CA VAL A 122 -6.00 7.66 -6.01
C VAL A 122 -4.57 7.16 -6.18
N CYS A 123 -4.41 6.10 -6.95
CA CYS A 123 -3.12 5.48 -7.22
C CYS A 123 -2.68 5.79 -8.65
N VAL A 124 -1.54 6.45 -8.80
CA VAL A 124 -0.92 6.81 -10.08
C VAL A 124 0.37 6.02 -10.27
N ASP A 125 0.53 5.38 -11.42
CA ASP A 125 1.80 4.79 -11.86
C ASP A 125 1.87 4.81 -13.39
N ALA A 126 3.04 5.16 -13.93
CA ALA A 126 3.22 5.32 -15.38
C ALA A 126 3.11 4.00 -16.16
N ALA A 127 3.48 2.86 -15.56
CA ALA A 127 3.64 1.59 -16.26
C ALA A 127 2.41 0.68 -16.11
N ALA A 128 1.71 0.39 -17.22
CA ALA A 128 0.52 -0.47 -17.22
C ALA A 128 0.74 -1.86 -16.59
N PRO A 129 1.85 -2.59 -16.83
CA PRO A 129 2.08 -3.87 -16.16
C PRO A 129 2.16 -3.73 -14.64
N ARG A 130 2.79 -2.65 -14.15
CA ARG A 130 2.90 -2.38 -12.70
C ARG A 130 1.54 -2.04 -12.08
N ARG A 131 0.67 -1.30 -12.80
CA ARG A 131 -0.69 -0.98 -12.33
C ARG A 131 -1.55 -2.23 -12.14
N ARG A 132 -1.36 -3.30 -12.94
CA ARG A 132 -2.05 -4.58 -12.73
C ARG A 132 -1.66 -5.22 -11.39
N VAL A 133 -0.36 -5.29 -11.11
CA VAL A 133 0.15 -5.81 -9.84
C VAL A 133 -0.35 -4.98 -8.66
N LEU A 134 -0.39 -3.65 -8.82
CA LEU A 134 -0.96 -2.74 -7.82
C LEU A 134 -2.44 -3.07 -7.55
N ALA A 135 -3.25 -3.22 -8.59
CA ALA A 135 -4.67 -3.55 -8.45
C ALA A 135 -4.89 -4.89 -7.74
N GLU A 136 -4.09 -5.91 -8.07
CA GLU A 136 -4.11 -7.22 -7.40
C GLU A 136 -3.72 -7.11 -5.92
N ASN A 137 -2.70 -6.31 -5.59
CA ASN A 137 -2.28 -6.09 -4.21
C ASN A 137 -3.32 -5.31 -3.39
N LEU A 138 -3.97 -4.30 -3.99
CA LEU A 138 -5.09 -3.59 -3.35
C LEU A 138 -6.25 -4.56 -3.07
N ALA A 139 -6.61 -5.40 -4.04
CA ALA A 139 -7.66 -6.39 -3.87
C ALA A 139 -7.31 -7.42 -2.79
N ARG A 140 -6.08 -7.96 -2.80
CA ARG A 140 -5.60 -8.92 -1.81
C ARG A 140 -5.61 -8.35 -0.40
N GLN A 141 -5.36 -7.06 -0.24
CA GLN A 141 -5.44 -6.34 1.04
C GLN A 141 -6.86 -5.82 1.36
N GLY A 142 -7.85 -6.10 0.53
CA GLY A 142 -9.25 -5.72 0.78
C GLY A 142 -9.52 -4.22 0.74
N ILE A 143 -8.76 -3.46 -0.07
CA ILE A 143 -8.88 -2.01 -0.15
C ILE A 143 -10.05 -1.61 -1.05
N THR A 144 -11.10 -1.12 -0.45
CA THR A 144 -12.35 -0.71 -1.12
C THR A 144 -12.31 0.72 -1.66
N GLY A 145 -11.48 1.58 -1.08
CA GLY A 145 -11.34 3.01 -1.46
C GLY A 145 -10.36 3.28 -2.59
N GLY A 146 -9.76 2.23 -3.20
CA GLY A 146 -8.71 2.38 -4.21
C GLY A 146 -9.24 2.68 -5.62
N VAL A 147 -8.63 3.64 -6.31
CA VAL A 147 -8.83 3.95 -7.73
C VAL A 147 -7.48 3.97 -8.41
N VAL A 148 -7.20 3.01 -9.28
CA VAL A 148 -5.97 2.94 -10.08
C VAL A 148 -6.21 3.63 -11.41
N THR A 149 -5.54 4.76 -11.63
CA THR A 149 -5.72 5.57 -12.85
C THR A 149 -4.52 5.48 -13.80
N PRO A 150 -4.76 5.37 -15.12
CA PRO A 150 -3.72 5.50 -16.13
C PRO A 150 -3.32 6.96 -16.40
N MET A 151 -3.97 7.93 -15.78
CA MET A 151 -3.71 9.35 -15.99
C MET A 151 -2.31 9.71 -15.50
N PRO A 152 -1.44 10.32 -16.33
CA PRO A 152 -0.14 10.82 -15.88
C PRO A 152 -0.28 11.88 -14.78
N LEU A 153 0.69 11.93 -13.87
CA LEU A 153 0.67 12.85 -12.73
C LEU A 153 0.48 14.32 -13.14
N HIS A 154 1.23 14.81 -14.15
CA HIS A 154 1.13 16.19 -14.61
C HIS A 154 -0.28 16.52 -15.15
N VAL A 155 -0.93 15.56 -15.85
CA VAL A 155 -2.31 15.75 -16.35
C VAL A 155 -3.31 15.74 -15.20
N LEU A 156 -3.11 14.86 -14.21
CA LEU A 156 -3.95 14.83 -13.00
C LEU A 156 -3.84 16.16 -12.24
N ALA A 157 -2.63 16.63 -12.01
CA ALA A 157 -2.35 17.88 -11.30
C ALA A 157 -2.88 19.13 -12.03
N GLU A 158 -2.89 19.12 -13.35
CA GLU A 158 -3.44 20.20 -14.17
C GLU A 158 -4.97 20.23 -14.14
N ARG A 159 -5.60 19.05 -14.27
CA ARG A 159 -7.06 18.94 -14.37
C ARG A 159 -7.78 18.97 -13.03
N HIS A 160 -7.11 18.51 -12.00
CA HIS A 160 -7.67 18.34 -10.65
C HIS A 160 -6.74 18.92 -9.58
N PRO A 161 -6.43 20.24 -9.63
CA PRO A 161 -5.60 20.86 -8.59
C PRO A 161 -6.34 20.91 -7.25
N HIS A 162 -5.59 20.88 -6.15
CA HIS A 162 -6.07 21.09 -4.77
C HIS A 162 -7.20 20.16 -4.33
N VAL A 163 -7.13 18.87 -4.76
CA VAL A 163 -8.17 17.86 -4.45
C VAL A 163 -7.81 16.97 -3.26
N ALA A 164 -6.55 16.93 -2.86
CA ALA A 164 -6.05 15.95 -1.91
C ALA A 164 -5.78 16.54 -0.52
N ASP A 165 -6.21 15.83 0.51
CA ASP A 165 -5.84 16.06 1.91
C ASP A 165 -4.38 15.71 2.16
N GLY A 166 -3.91 14.68 1.46
CA GLY A 166 -2.54 14.22 1.52
C GLY A 166 -2.05 13.62 0.21
N VAL A 167 -0.78 13.83 -0.09
CA VAL A 167 -0.13 13.28 -1.28
C VAL A 167 1.16 12.56 -0.87
N LEU A 168 1.38 11.38 -1.42
CA LEU A 168 2.64 10.63 -1.28
C LEU A 168 3.42 10.66 -2.59
N VAL A 169 4.69 11.03 -2.50
CA VAL A 169 5.69 10.93 -3.57
C VAL A 169 6.80 10.00 -3.09
N ASP A 170 6.60 8.69 -3.26
CA ASP A 170 7.67 7.71 -3.08
C ASP A 170 8.47 7.65 -4.36
N ALA A 171 9.44 8.57 -4.47
CA ALA A 171 10.05 8.93 -5.73
C ALA A 171 10.99 7.83 -6.26
N PRO A 172 10.97 7.54 -7.58
CA PRO A 172 12.02 6.74 -8.19
C PRO A 172 13.37 7.37 -7.88
N CYS A 173 14.34 6.58 -7.44
CA CYS A 173 15.65 7.04 -7.02
C CYS A 173 16.79 6.21 -7.62
N SER A 174 18.04 6.61 -7.37
CA SER A 174 19.21 5.89 -7.86
C SER A 174 19.53 4.62 -7.07
N GLY A 175 18.84 4.38 -5.92
CA GLY A 175 19.18 3.33 -4.98
C GLY A 175 20.45 3.62 -4.19
N HIS A 176 21.06 2.59 -3.61
CA HIS A 176 22.31 2.75 -2.84
C HIS A 176 23.58 2.48 -3.69
N GLU A 177 23.44 1.91 -4.90
CA GLU A 177 24.53 1.64 -5.82
C GLU A 177 24.34 2.34 -7.18
N PRO A 178 24.40 3.68 -7.27
CA PRO A 178 24.25 4.39 -8.53
C PRO A 178 25.43 4.10 -9.47
N ARG A 179 25.15 4.09 -10.78
CA ARG A 179 26.19 3.89 -11.80
C ARG A 179 27.16 5.07 -11.92
N SER A 180 26.73 6.28 -11.49
CA SER A 180 27.53 7.49 -11.51
C SER A 180 26.88 8.62 -10.73
N GLN A 181 27.66 9.62 -10.32
CA GLN A 181 27.13 10.86 -9.74
C GLN A 181 26.19 11.63 -10.70
N LYS A 182 26.41 11.52 -12.03
CA LYS A 182 25.50 12.07 -13.01
C LYS A 182 24.10 11.44 -12.95
N GLN A 183 24.01 10.14 -12.62
CA GLN A 183 22.72 9.49 -12.39
C GLN A 183 22.02 10.07 -11.17
N VAL A 184 22.71 10.26 -10.06
CA VAL A 184 22.17 10.87 -8.83
C VAL A 184 21.60 12.26 -9.13
N ALA A 185 22.38 13.13 -9.80
CA ALA A 185 21.94 14.48 -10.16
C ALA A 185 20.69 14.47 -11.06
N ARG A 186 20.67 13.61 -12.09
CA ARG A 186 19.51 13.46 -12.98
C ARG A 186 18.27 12.96 -12.24
N MET A 187 18.46 12.07 -11.25
CA MET A 187 17.34 11.59 -10.45
C MET A 187 16.80 12.70 -9.55
N ALA A 188 17.67 13.52 -8.94
CA ALA A 188 17.27 14.67 -8.14
C ALA A 188 16.41 15.68 -8.94
N GLU A 189 16.81 16.00 -10.17
CA GLU A 189 16.03 16.88 -11.06
C GLU A 189 14.63 16.30 -11.36
N ARG A 190 14.56 14.99 -11.65
CA ARG A 190 13.29 14.31 -11.90
C ARG A 190 12.41 14.28 -10.66
N GLN A 191 13.01 14.04 -9.50
CA GLN A 191 12.31 13.99 -8.22
C GLN A 191 11.73 15.37 -7.83
N LEU A 192 12.48 16.44 -8.06
CA LEU A 192 12.00 17.81 -7.88
C LEU A 192 10.80 18.11 -8.79
N THR A 193 10.85 17.67 -10.05
CA THR A 193 9.71 17.81 -10.99
C THR A 193 8.47 17.07 -10.46
N LEU A 194 8.62 15.79 -10.05
CA LEU A 194 7.52 15.01 -9.50
C LEU A 194 6.94 15.64 -8.23
N LEU A 195 7.80 16.14 -7.35
CA LEU A 195 7.38 16.80 -6.10
C LEU A 195 6.60 18.09 -6.40
N THR A 196 7.07 18.88 -7.37
CA THR A 196 6.38 20.11 -7.81
C THR A 196 5.01 19.83 -8.44
N GLU A 197 4.92 18.80 -9.28
CA GLU A 197 3.63 18.36 -9.86
C GLU A 197 2.67 17.87 -8.76
N ALA A 198 3.17 17.05 -7.84
CA ALA A 198 2.39 16.51 -6.74
C ALA A 198 1.87 17.59 -5.78
N ALA A 199 2.66 18.63 -5.53
CA ALA A 199 2.28 19.76 -4.67
C ALA A 199 1.02 20.48 -5.17
N ARG A 200 0.77 20.51 -6.50
CA ARG A 200 -0.43 21.13 -7.09
C ARG A 200 -1.72 20.38 -6.75
N LEU A 201 -1.62 19.08 -6.36
CA LEU A 201 -2.78 18.31 -5.94
C LEU A 201 -3.21 18.60 -4.51
N VAL A 202 -2.31 19.13 -3.67
CA VAL A 202 -2.54 19.31 -2.25
C VAL A 202 -3.42 20.56 -2.02
N ARG A 203 -4.47 20.42 -1.23
CA ARG A 203 -5.33 21.53 -0.80
C ARG A 203 -4.68 22.33 0.35
N GLY A 204 -5.29 23.46 0.70
CA GLY A 204 -4.83 24.28 1.82
C GLY A 204 -4.73 23.48 3.12
N ASP A 205 -3.66 23.68 3.87
CA ASP A 205 -3.28 22.93 5.07
C ASP A 205 -3.18 21.40 4.87
N GLY A 206 -3.16 20.95 3.63
CA GLY A 206 -2.89 19.54 3.29
C GLY A 206 -1.42 19.17 3.47
N ARG A 207 -1.12 17.90 3.37
CA ARG A 207 0.23 17.38 3.59
C ARG A 207 0.79 16.66 2.37
N LEU A 208 2.09 16.79 2.18
CA LEU A 208 2.85 16.13 1.12
C LEU A 208 4.01 15.38 1.75
N VAL A 209 4.09 14.08 1.50
CA VAL A 209 5.22 13.27 1.96
C VAL A 209 6.06 12.89 0.77
N TYR A 210 7.35 13.24 0.85
CA TYR A 210 8.37 12.83 -0.10
C TYR A 210 9.24 11.75 0.52
N SER A 211 9.57 10.70 -0.22
CA SER A 211 10.44 9.62 0.24
C SER A 211 11.29 9.01 -0.87
N THR A 212 12.44 8.46 -0.49
CA THR A 212 13.35 7.70 -1.35
C THR A 212 14.02 6.58 -0.59
N CYS A 213 14.45 5.52 -1.28
CA CYS A 213 15.30 4.46 -0.74
C CYS A 213 16.78 4.65 -1.11
N THR A 214 17.26 5.89 -1.17
CA THR A 214 18.66 6.23 -1.45
C THR A 214 19.30 7.00 -0.29
N PRO A 215 20.60 6.81 -0.01
CA PRO A 215 21.27 7.57 1.03
C PRO A 215 21.71 8.98 0.62
N TYR A 216 21.67 9.33 -0.69
CA TYR A 216 22.32 10.52 -1.22
C TYR A 216 21.59 11.81 -0.87
N VAL A 217 22.31 12.76 -0.28
CA VAL A 217 21.78 14.09 0.10
C VAL A 217 21.18 14.83 -1.08
N ALA A 218 21.79 14.72 -2.27
CA ALA A 218 21.29 15.39 -3.47
C ALA A 218 19.87 14.97 -3.88
N GLU A 219 19.50 13.69 -3.65
CA GLU A 219 18.16 13.15 -3.93
C GLU A 219 17.20 13.30 -2.75
N ASN A 220 17.65 13.72 -1.60
CA ASN A 220 16.93 13.80 -0.34
C ASN A 220 16.79 15.26 0.12
N GLU A 221 17.65 15.69 1.04
CA GLU A 221 17.62 17.06 1.57
C GLU A 221 17.75 18.12 0.48
N GLY A 222 18.58 17.86 -0.53
CA GLY A 222 18.77 18.77 -1.66
C GLY A 222 17.49 19.01 -2.46
N VAL A 223 16.68 17.96 -2.69
CA VAL A 223 15.38 18.08 -3.37
C VAL A 223 14.40 18.88 -2.49
N ILE A 224 14.35 18.63 -1.18
CA ILE A 224 13.47 19.36 -0.27
C ILE A 224 13.86 20.83 -0.20
N GLN A 225 15.15 21.15 -0.08
CA GLN A 225 15.64 22.52 -0.05
C GLN A 225 15.32 23.28 -1.36
N ALA A 226 15.55 22.65 -2.51
CA ALA A 226 15.21 23.24 -3.82
C ALA A 226 13.69 23.46 -3.96
N PHE A 227 12.87 22.50 -3.51
CA PHE A 227 11.43 22.64 -3.51
C PHE A 227 10.95 23.81 -2.65
N LEU A 228 11.42 23.91 -1.41
CA LEU A 228 11.05 24.99 -0.49
C LEU A 228 11.49 26.37 -0.99
N ALA A 229 12.66 26.46 -1.64
CA ALA A 229 13.13 27.70 -2.25
C ALA A 229 12.23 28.16 -3.40
N ALA A 230 11.67 27.21 -4.18
CA ALA A 230 10.80 27.49 -5.32
C ALA A 230 9.32 27.70 -4.93
N HIS A 231 8.90 27.26 -3.73
CA HIS A 231 7.49 27.26 -3.28
C HIS A 231 7.35 27.97 -1.93
N PRO A 232 7.38 29.31 -1.89
CA PRO A 232 7.16 30.09 -0.68
C PRO A 232 5.83 29.73 -0.01
N GLY A 233 5.81 29.64 1.31
CA GLY A 233 4.62 29.24 2.09
C GLY A 233 4.55 27.74 2.43
N TRP A 234 5.24 26.87 1.67
CA TRP A 234 5.44 25.49 2.10
C TRP A 234 6.47 25.41 3.22
N ARG A 235 6.26 24.49 4.17
CA ARG A 235 7.16 24.29 5.29
C ARG A 235 7.34 22.79 5.58
N VAL A 236 8.46 22.44 6.19
CA VAL A 236 8.61 21.09 6.75
C VAL A 236 7.70 20.98 7.97
N ASP A 237 6.95 19.90 8.02
CA ASP A 237 6.09 19.52 9.14
C ASP A 237 6.77 18.39 9.91
N VAL A 238 7.47 18.75 10.98
CA VAL A 238 8.35 17.83 11.70
C VAL A 238 7.56 16.76 12.43
N VAL A 239 7.86 15.50 12.14
CA VAL A 239 7.29 14.33 12.82
C VAL A 239 8.39 13.42 13.31
N THR A 240 8.39 13.16 14.60
CA THR A 240 9.34 12.22 15.21
C THR A 240 8.71 10.83 15.29
N LEU A 241 9.44 9.82 14.82
CA LEU A 241 9.06 8.42 14.92
C LEU A 241 10.07 7.67 15.83
N PRO A 242 9.60 6.78 16.71
CA PRO A 242 10.48 6.00 17.57
C PRO A 242 11.50 5.19 16.77
N GLY A 243 12.77 5.25 17.14
CA GLY A 243 13.84 4.48 16.50
C GLY A 243 14.31 4.97 15.14
N CYS A 244 13.77 6.08 14.64
CA CYS A 244 14.24 6.74 13.42
C CYS A 244 15.23 7.87 13.75
N ASP A 245 16.18 8.10 12.84
CA ASP A 245 17.12 9.23 12.93
C ASP A 245 16.55 10.48 12.25
N VAL A 246 17.15 11.63 12.56
CA VAL A 246 16.88 12.88 11.85
C VAL A 246 17.77 13.00 10.61
N ASP A 247 17.39 13.87 9.69
CA ASP A 247 18.14 14.15 8.45
C ASP A 247 19.48 14.85 8.71
N LEU A 248 20.35 14.85 7.67
CA LEU A 248 21.70 15.40 7.76
C LEU A 248 21.78 16.95 7.68
N ALA A 249 20.71 17.59 7.20
CA ALA A 249 20.66 19.04 7.00
C ALA A 249 19.90 19.78 8.10
N GLY A 250 19.34 19.05 9.08
CA GLY A 250 18.54 19.63 10.17
C GLY A 250 17.19 20.20 9.71
N LEU A 251 16.60 19.64 8.66
CA LEU A 251 15.30 20.04 8.13
C LEU A 251 14.15 19.52 9.00
N GLY A 252 14.39 18.49 9.82
CA GLY A 252 13.36 17.78 10.57
C GLY A 252 12.71 16.63 9.79
N ALA A 253 13.37 16.15 8.76
CA ALA A 253 13.01 14.94 8.03
C ALA A 253 13.50 13.68 8.75
N VAL A 254 12.97 12.52 8.39
CA VAL A 254 13.33 11.22 8.94
C VAL A 254 14.34 10.53 8.06
N ARG A 255 15.37 9.94 8.68
CA ARG A 255 16.31 9.03 8.03
C ARG A 255 16.37 7.68 8.73
N LEU A 256 16.64 6.64 7.93
CA LEU A 256 16.99 5.31 8.40
C LEU A 256 18.29 4.87 7.74
N TRP A 257 19.14 4.26 8.55
CA TRP A 257 20.48 3.85 8.16
C TRP A 257 20.67 2.35 8.38
N PRO A 258 21.26 1.63 7.40
CA PRO A 258 21.45 0.19 7.48
C PRO A 258 22.18 -0.25 8.76
N GLN A 259 23.24 0.46 9.14
CA GLN A 259 24.07 0.14 10.30
C GLN A 259 23.39 0.40 11.66
N ARG A 260 22.30 1.17 11.68
CA ARG A 260 21.58 1.54 12.92
C ARG A 260 20.25 0.81 13.04
N GLN A 261 19.45 0.78 11.98
CA GLN A 261 18.11 0.19 11.98
C GLN A 261 18.04 -1.18 11.29
N GLY A 262 19.09 -1.60 10.56
CA GLY A 262 19.11 -2.86 9.83
C GLY A 262 18.18 -2.91 8.60
N THR A 263 17.79 -1.75 8.06
CA THR A 263 16.92 -1.58 6.89
C THR A 263 17.72 -1.11 5.68
N GLU A 264 17.05 -1.01 4.53
CA GLU A 264 17.59 -0.18 3.44
C GLU A 264 17.83 1.27 3.91
N PRO A 265 18.83 2.00 3.32
CA PRO A 265 18.92 3.44 3.51
C PRO A 265 17.62 4.10 3.08
N PHE A 266 17.08 4.99 3.90
CA PHE A 266 15.80 5.59 3.61
C PHE A 266 15.74 7.05 4.06
N PHE A 267 14.98 7.86 3.31
CA PHE A 267 14.66 9.23 3.64
C PHE A 267 13.17 9.48 3.47
N ALA A 268 12.56 10.21 4.41
CA ALA A 268 11.19 10.67 4.27
C ALA A 268 10.99 12.04 4.94
N CYS A 269 10.33 12.96 4.24
CA CYS A 269 10.02 14.30 4.72
C CYS A 269 8.54 14.59 4.54
N ARG A 270 7.88 15.06 5.60
CA ARG A 270 6.54 15.61 5.52
C ARG A 270 6.59 17.11 5.34
N LEU A 271 5.87 17.59 4.35
CA LEU A 271 5.68 19.00 4.04
C LEU A 271 4.22 19.39 4.30
N ARG A 272 4.00 20.62 4.73
CA ARG A 272 2.69 21.23 4.92
C ARG A 272 2.46 22.33 3.91
N ALA A 273 1.32 22.27 3.23
CA ALA A 273 0.89 23.28 2.28
C ALA A 273 0.51 24.61 2.98
N PRO A 274 0.59 25.76 2.28
CA PRO A 274 -0.02 26.99 2.76
C PRO A 274 -1.51 26.81 3.05
N GLU A 275 -2.02 27.51 4.08
CA GLU A 275 -3.43 27.42 4.50
C GLU A 275 -4.40 28.07 3.50
N ASP A 276 -3.93 29.05 2.76
CA ASP A 276 -4.70 29.85 1.80
C ASP A 276 -4.90 29.20 0.43
N LEU A 277 -4.35 28.00 0.20
CA LEU A 277 -4.62 27.26 -1.03
C LEU A 277 -6.10 26.82 -1.06
N PRO A 278 -6.75 26.87 -2.25
CA PRO A 278 -8.13 26.43 -2.36
C PRO A 278 -8.29 24.91 -2.13
N GLY A 279 -9.52 24.49 -1.86
CA GLY A 279 -9.95 23.10 -1.97
C GLY A 279 -10.77 22.90 -3.24
N SER A 280 -10.76 21.69 -3.79
CA SER A 280 -11.52 21.31 -4.99
C SER A 280 -12.17 19.95 -4.83
N ASP A 281 -13.42 19.84 -5.25
CA ASP A 281 -14.18 18.59 -5.35
C ASP A 281 -14.17 17.99 -6.79
N SER A 282 -13.25 18.41 -7.65
CA SER A 282 -13.24 18.03 -9.06
C SER A 282 -13.06 16.53 -9.32
N LEU A 283 -12.64 15.74 -8.32
CA LEU A 283 -12.64 14.28 -8.37
C LEU A 283 -14.03 13.68 -8.12
N ARG A 284 -14.98 14.44 -7.60
CA ARG A 284 -16.31 13.94 -7.30
C ARG A 284 -17.17 13.88 -8.55
N GLY A 285 -17.46 12.67 -9.00
CA GLY A 285 -18.37 12.38 -10.12
C GLY A 285 -19.75 11.93 -9.64
N ARG A 286 -20.51 11.35 -10.56
CA ARG A 286 -21.83 10.82 -10.24
C ARG A 286 -21.72 9.45 -9.57
N GLU A 287 -22.36 9.29 -8.43
CA GLU A 287 -22.49 8.02 -7.74
C GLU A 287 -23.26 7.02 -8.63
N PRO A 288 -22.75 5.79 -8.85
CA PRO A 288 -23.48 4.77 -9.58
C PRO A 288 -24.71 4.32 -8.79
N PRO A 289 -25.79 3.86 -9.48
CA PRO A 289 -26.95 3.32 -8.80
C PRO A 289 -26.55 2.14 -7.91
N ALA A 290 -27.06 2.12 -6.68
CA ALA A 290 -26.76 1.05 -5.73
C ALA A 290 -27.38 -0.29 -6.19
N ASP A 291 -26.58 -1.35 -6.12
CA ASP A 291 -27.03 -2.73 -6.30
C ASP A 291 -27.33 -3.37 -4.93
N ARG A 292 -28.35 -4.20 -4.86
CA ARG A 292 -28.73 -4.92 -3.64
C ARG A 292 -27.83 -6.13 -3.33
N ALA A 293 -26.90 -6.49 -4.22
CA ALA A 293 -26.03 -7.64 -4.04
C ALA A 293 -25.23 -7.59 -2.72
N LEU A 294 -24.80 -6.38 -2.30
CA LEU A 294 -24.05 -6.20 -1.05
C LEU A 294 -24.92 -6.42 0.19
N SER A 295 -26.19 -6.01 0.18
CA SER A 295 -27.08 -6.15 1.34
C SER A 295 -27.30 -7.61 1.76
N ARG A 296 -27.06 -8.54 0.86
CA ARG A 296 -27.05 -9.97 1.14
C ARG A 296 -25.94 -10.40 2.11
N TRP A 297 -24.78 -9.71 2.07
CA TRP A 297 -23.59 -10.07 2.81
C TRP A 297 -23.31 -9.12 3.99
N LEU A 298 -23.60 -7.85 3.80
CA LEU A 298 -23.36 -6.78 4.78
C LEU A 298 -24.52 -5.78 4.73
N PRO A 299 -25.66 -6.05 5.39
CA PRO A 299 -26.89 -5.23 5.28
C PRO A 299 -26.68 -3.76 5.66
N ASP A 300 -25.80 -3.48 6.62
CA ASP A 300 -25.56 -2.13 7.16
C ASP A 300 -24.22 -1.51 6.67
N SER A 301 -23.68 -1.99 5.54
CA SER A 301 -22.39 -1.53 5.05
C SER A 301 -22.48 -0.14 4.42
N PRO A 302 -21.52 0.77 4.71
CA PRO A 302 -21.40 2.07 4.04
C PRO A 302 -20.90 1.95 2.59
N LEU A 303 -20.47 0.76 2.17
CA LEU A 303 -19.93 0.54 0.82
C LEU A 303 -21.03 0.59 -0.24
N ARG A 304 -20.61 0.89 -1.48
CA ARG A 304 -21.48 0.84 -2.67
C ARG A 304 -21.15 -0.39 -3.49
N CYS A 305 -22.19 -1.07 -3.92
CA CYS A 305 -22.11 -2.14 -4.92
C CYS A 305 -22.83 -1.68 -6.18
N TRP A 306 -22.23 -1.93 -7.34
CA TRP A 306 -22.83 -1.68 -8.65
C TRP A 306 -22.44 -2.77 -9.63
N ASN A 307 -23.19 -2.87 -10.75
CA ASN A 307 -22.97 -3.84 -11.80
C ASN A 307 -22.89 -3.14 -13.17
N ASN A 308 -21.97 -3.58 -14.01
CA ASN A 308 -21.83 -3.09 -15.39
C ASN A 308 -22.46 -4.03 -16.45
N GLY A 309 -23.31 -4.96 -16.02
CA GLY A 309 -23.96 -5.98 -16.86
C GLY A 309 -23.20 -7.31 -16.93
N ARG A 310 -21.91 -7.36 -16.51
CA ARG A 310 -21.09 -8.58 -16.50
C ARG A 310 -20.37 -8.80 -15.18
N THR A 311 -20.02 -7.73 -14.49
CA THR A 311 -19.19 -7.76 -13.29
C THR A 311 -19.82 -6.86 -12.24
N SER A 312 -19.99 -7.40 -11.05
CA SER A 312 -20.37 -6.65 -9.84
C SER A 312 -19.12 -6.15 -9.13
N PHE A 313 -19.18 -4.92 -8.66
CA PHE A 313 -18.11 -4.22 -7.96
C PHE A 313 -18.56 -3.75 -6.59
N ILE A 314 -17.60 -3.56 -5.69
CA ILE A 314 -17.80 -3.00 -4.36
C ILE A 314 -16.69 -1.98 -4.07
N ALA A 315 -17.08 -0.79 -3.60
CA ALA A 315 -16.14 0.26 -3.23
C ALA A 315 -16.73 1.19 -2.16
N THR A 316 -15.88 2.07 -1.61
CA THR A 316 -16.35 3.24 -0.85
C THR A 316 -17.21 4.13 -1.74
N VAL A 317 -18.07 4.96 -1.15
CA VAL A 317 -18.89 5.94 -1.90
C VAL A 317 -17.98 6.84 -2.74
N ALA A 318 -16.90 7.36 -2.15
CA ALA A 318 -15.97 8.25 -2.82
C ALA A 318 -15.26 7.58 -4.02
N ALA A 319 -14.81 6.33 -3.88
CA ALA A 319 -14.18 5.59 -4.98
C ALA A 319 -15.20 5.23 -6.07
N ALA A 320 -16.42 4.82 -5.71
CA ALA A 320 -17.48 4.52 -6.66
C ALA A 320 -17.87 5.74 -7.51
N ALA A 321 -17.94 6.92 -6.88
CA ALA A 321 -18.28 8.20 -7.52
C ALA A 321 -17.10 8.93 -8.16
N CYS A 322 -15.87 8.43 -8.05
CA CYS A 322 -14.68 9.11 -8.56
C CYS A 322 -14.76 9.35 -10.08
N ALA A 323 -14.51 10.58 -10.52
CA ALA A 323 -14.63 10.98 -11.92
C ALA A 323 -13.46 10.56 -12.82
N LEU A 324 -12.36 10.08 -12.23
CA LEU A 324 -11.17 9.70 -12.99
C LEU A 324 -11.40 8.47 -13.87
N PRO A 325 -10.79 8.43 -15.07
CA PRO A 325 -10.63 7.18 -15.80
C PRO A 325 -9.81 6.20 -14.94
N SER A 326 -10.23 4.96 -14.85
CA SER A 326 -9.58 3.99 -13.98
C SER A 326 -9.45 2.61 -14.64
N GLU A 327 -8.32 1.94 -14.40
CA GLU A 327 -8.12 0.52 -14.75
C GLU A 327 -8.67 -0.42 -13.66
N ALA A 328 -8.68 0.05 -12.40
CA ALA A 328 -9.32 -0.63 -11.29
C ALA A 328 -9.95 0.39 -10.34
N ARG A 329 -11.13 0.06 -9.80
CA ARG A 329 -11.89 0.90 -8.89
C ARG A 329 -12.60 0.02 -7.86
N GLY A 330 -12.21 0.13 -6.60
CA GLY A 330 -12.68 -0.77 -5.56
C GLY A 330 -12.29 -2.23 -5.86
N LEU A 331 -13.14 -3.14 -5.47
CA LEU A 331 -12.93 -4.58 -5.64
C LEU A 331 -13.97 -5.18 -6.58
N VAL A 332 -13.58 -6.21 -7.33
CA VAL A 332 -14.53 -7.03 -8.06
C VAL A 332 -15.29 -7.91 -7.06
N LEU A 333 -16.61 -7.76 -6.99
CA LEU A 333 -17.44 -8.58 -6.11
C LEU A 333 -17.71 -9.96 -6.74
N ALA A 334 -18.15 -9.99 -7.98
CA ALA A 334 -18.45 -11.23 -8.69
C ALA A 334 -18.44 -11.02 -10.21
N HIS A 335 -18.22 -12.11 -10.96
CA HIS A 335 -18.43 -12.17 -12.40
C HIS A 335 -19.70 -12.99 -12.71
N GLY A 336 -20.67 -12.37 -13.40
CA GLY A 336 -21.96 -13.01 -13.71
C GLY A 336 -22.74 -13.39 -12.45
N GLU A 337 -23.31 -14.60 -12.43
CA GLU A 337 -24.06 -15.16 -11.29
C GLU A 337 -23.18 -15.89 -10.28
N GLY A 338 -21.86 -15.82 -10.43
CA GLY A 338 -20.90 -16.46 -9.54
C GLY A 338 -20.90 -15.87 -8.12
N GLY A 339 -20.24 -16.57 -7.20
CA GLY A 339 -19.98 -16.06 -5.84
C GLY A 339 -18.93 -14.96 -5.84
N PRO A 340 -18.72 -14.29 -4.69
CA PRO A 340 -17.68 -13.28 -4.54
C PRO A 340 -16.29 -13.82 -4.89
N GLU A 341 -15.49 -12.96 -5.55
CA GLU A 341 -14.07 -13.24 -5.74
C GLU A 341 -13.39 -13.46 -4.37
N PRO A 342 -12.39 -14.35 -4.27
CA PRO A 342 -11.82 -14.75 -2.98
C PRO A 342 -11.34 -13.59 -2.11
N TRP A 343 -10.68 -12.60 -2.71
CA TRP A 343 -10.23 -11.43 -1.96
C TRP A 343 -11.37 -10.54 -1.50
N THR A 344 -12.46 -10.50 -2.26
CA THR A 344 -13.69 -9.81 -1.85
C THR A 344 -14.41 -10.60 -0.77
N ALA A 345 -14.44 -11.93 -0.86
CA ALA A 345 -14.92 -12.79 0.22
C ALA A 345 -14.15 -12.53 1.52
N GLN A 346 -12.82 -12.44 1.43
CA GLN A 346 -11.94 -12.01 2.53
C GLN A 346 -12.40 -10.69 3.14
N MET A 347 -12.54 -9.67 2.31
CA MET A 347 -12.95 -8.34 2.73
C MET A 347 -14.32 -8.36 3.42
N LEU A 348 -15.26 -9.15 2.92
CA LEU A 348 -16.60 -9.30 3.52
C LEU A 348 -16.51 -9.94 4.90
N ILE A 349 -15.67 -10.97 5.08
CA ILE A 349 -15.45 -11.61 6.39
C ILE A 349 -14.79 -10.62 7.36
N ASP A 350 -13.79 -9.86 6.91
CA ASP A 350 -13.13 -8.83 7.75
C ASP A 350 -14.13 -7.80 8.30
N ARG A 351 -15.29 -7.67 7.67
CA ARG A 351 -16.39 -6.74 8.04
C ARG A 351 -17.59 -7.43 8.68
N GLY A 352 -17.44 -8.69 9.08
CA GLY A 352 -18.44 -9.40 9.86
C GLY A 352 -19.43 -10.25 9.07
N ALA A 353 -19.18 -10.53 7.79
CA ALA A 353 -19.99 -11.50 7.04
C ALA A 353 -19.92 -12.89 7.72
N ALA A 354 -21.03 -13.60 7.73
CA ALA A 354 -21.14 -14.91 8.36
C ALA A 354 -20.09 -15.89 7.81
N SER A 355 -19.35 -16.53 8.71
CA SER A 355 -18.28 -17.46 8.34
C SER A 355 -18.23 -18.65 9.32
N ILE A 356 -17.68 -19.76 8.85
CA ILE A 356 -17.32 -20.91 9.69
C ILE A 356 -15.80 -21.00 9.82
N GLU A 357 -15.34 -21.48 10.96
CA GLU A 357 -13.92 -21.71 11.21
C GLU A 357 -13.55 -23.15 10.87
N VAL A 358 -12.36 -23.32 10.30
CA VAL A 358 -11.75 -24.63 10.03
C VAL A 358 -10.30 -24.63 10.49
N ASP A 359 -9.80 -25.80 10.91
CA ASP A 359 -8.40 -25.98 11.26
C ASP A 359 -7.46 -25.89 10.03
N ALA A 360 -6.17 -25.85 10.30
CA ALA A 360 -5.15 -25.71 9.23
C ALA A 360 -5.14 -26.88 8.25
N THR A 361 -5.47 -28.09 8.68
CA THR A 361 -5.52 -29.28 7.83
C THR A 361 -6.71 -29.24 6.90
N THR A 362 -7.90 -29.00 7.44
CA THR A 362 -9.14 -28.79 6.68
C THR A 362 -8.97 -27.63 5.68
N ALA A 363 -8.33 -26.56 6.10
CA ALA A 363 -8.01 -25.41 5.25
C ALA A 363 -7.16 -25.82 4.02
N LYS A 364 -6.10 -26.62 4.23
CA LYS A 364 -5.23 -27.08 3.12
C LYS A 364 -6.01 -27.96 2.14
N HIS A 365 -6.82 -28.90 2.61
CA HIS A 365 -7.64 -29.77 1.75
C HIS A 365 -8.64 -28.96 0.90
N LEU A 366 -9.38 -28.04 1.55
CA LEU A 366 -10.29 -27.15 0.83
C LEU A 366 -9.57 -26.28 -0.19
N TRP A 367 -8.39 -25.78 0.17
CA TRP A 367 -7.56 -24.96 -0.72
C TRP A 367 -7.01 -25.76 -1.91
N ALA A 368 -6.72 -27.05 -1.71
CA ALA A 368 -6.37 -27.97 -2.78
C ALA A 368 -7.55 -28.30 -3.73
N GLY A 369 -8.74 -27.79 -3.44
CA GLY A 369 -9.94 -28.04 -4.22
C GLY A 369 -10.64 -29.36 -3.89
N GLU A 370 -10.30 -29.96 -2.76
CA GLU A 370 -10.94 -31.16 -2.27
C GLU A 370 -12.34 -30.86 -1.75
N SER A 371 -13.26 -31.80 -1.94
CA SER A 371 -14.63 -31.73 -1.40
C SER A 371 -14.64 -32.33 -0.01
N LEU A 372 -15.10 -31.57 0.97
CA LEU A 372 -15.22 -32.02 2.36
C LEU A 372 -16.65 -31.89 2.84
N ALA A 373 -17.09 -32.86 3.67
CA ALA A 373 -18.35 -32.78 4.38
C ALA A 373 -18.22 -31.77 5.52
N LEU A 374 -18.82 -30.58 5.36
CA LEU A 374 -18.87 -29.54 6.36
C LEU A 374 -20.32 -29.25 6.76
N SER A 375 -20.60 -29.29 8.05
CA SER A 375 -21.92 -28.93 8.58
C SER A 375 -22.10 -27.41 8.57
N ALA A 376 -22.47 -26.87 7.39
CA ALA A 376 -22.69 -25.44 7.22
C ALA A 376 -23.80 -25.18 6.18
N PRO A 377 -24.56 -24.08 6.30
CA PRO A 377 -25.49 -23.63 5.26
C PRO A 377 -24.76 -23.36 3.95
N PRO A 378 -25.44 -23.45 2.80
CA PRO A 378 -24.89 -23.00 1.52
C PRO A 378 -24.57 -21.50 1.56
N SER A 379 -23.51 -21.09 0.85
CA SER A 379 -23.10 -19.68 0.76
C SER A 379 -22.58 -19.06 2.06
N VAL A 380 -21.91 -19.84 2.90
CA VAL A 380 -21.17 -19.34 4.08
C VAL A 380 -19.70 -19.23 3.75
N PHE A 381 -19.05 -18.18 4.24
CA PHE A 381 -17.60 -18.02 4.13
C PHE A 381 -16.86 -19.00 5.06
N VAL A 382 -15.63 -19.34 4.66
CA VAL A 382 -14.74 -20.18 5.46
C VAL A 382 -13.52 -19.37 5.86
N ARG A 383 -13.18 -19.45 7.14
CA ARG A 383 -11.93 -18.89 7.67
C ARG A 383 -11.17 -19.93 8.48
N ARG A 384 -9.86 -19.78 8.60
CA ARG A 384 -9.05 -20.57 9.53
C ARG A 384 -9.29 -20.12 10.96
N THR A 385 -9.04 -21.01 11.92
CA THR A 385 -9.06 -20.71 13.35
C THR A 385 -8.11 -19.55 13.71
N SER A 386 -7.05 -19.34 12.93
CA SER A 386 -6.17 -18.17 13.05
C SER A 386 -6.79 -16.86 12.56
N GLY A 387 -8.01 -16.87 12.05
CA GLY A 387 -8.70 -15.70 11.50
C GLY A 387 -8.50 -15.47 10.00
N ALA A 388 -7.55 -16.15 9.35
CA ALA A 388 -7.32 -16.03 7.91
C ALA A 388 -8.44 -16.75 7.12
N PRO A 389 -9.23 -16.07 6.31
CA PRO A 389 -10.29 -16.68 5.54
C PRO A 389 -9.80 -17.37 4.29
N LEU A 390 -10.61 -18.28 3.80
CA LEU A 390 -10.27 -19.18 2.68
C LEU A 390 -11.16 -18.98 1.47
N GLY A 391 -12.34 -18.39 1.61
CA GLY A 391 -13.26 -18.16 0.52
C GLY A 391 -14.71 -18.53 0.85
N LEU A 392 -15.54 -18.64 -0.20
CA LEU A 392 -16.95 -19.00 -0.08
C LEU A 392 -17.14 -20.50 -0.33
N LEU A 393 -17.87 -21.18 0.54
CA LEU A 393 -18.29 -22.56 0.32
C LEU A 393 -19.38 -22.63 -0.77
N GLY A 394 -19.13 -23.45 -1.77
CA GLY A 394 -20.09 -23.79 -2.81
C GLY A 394 -20.38 -25.29 -2.84
N GLY A 395 -21.38 -25.71 -3.59
CA GLY A 395 -21.72 -27.12 -3.82
C GLY A 395 -22.89 -27.67 -2.99
N ALA A 396 -23.21 -28.97 -3.19
CA ALA A 396 -24.26 -29.66 -2.45
C ALA A 396 -23.88 -29.89 -1.00
N VAL A 397 -24.88 -30.22 -0.15
CA VAL A 397 -24.70 -30.38 1.30
C VAL A 397 -23.59 -31.40 1.63
N ASP A 398 -23.45 -32.44 0.81
CA ASP A 398 -22.52 -33.57 1.04
C ASP A 398 -21.12 -33.38 0.42
N ALA A 399 -20.91 -32.33 -0.37
CA ALA A 399 -19.63 -32.06 -1.04
C ALA A 399 -19.41 -30.56 -1.21
N ARG A 400 -18.73 -29.95 -0.24
CA ARG A 400 -18.40 -28.53 -0.24
C ARG A 400 -17.03 -28.27 -0.86
N ARG A 401 -16.98 -27.30 -1.76
CA ARG A 401 -15.73 -26.81 -2.38
C ARG A 401 -15.62 -25.32 -2.19
N LEU A 402 -14.39 -24.84 -2.03
CA LEU A 402 -14.10 -23.41 -2.09
C LEU A 402 -14.22 -22.89 -3.51
N SER A 403 -14.81 -21.72 -3.65
CA SER A 403 -14.65 -20.92 -4.87
C SER A 403 -13.26 -20.29 -4.83
N LEU A 404 -12.31 -20.89 -5.56
CA LEU A 404 -10.93 -20.41 -5.64
C LEU A 404 -10.69 -19.59 -6.91
N PRO A 405 -9.78 -18.59 -6.87
CA PRO A 405 -9.37 -17.91 -8.08
C PRO A 405 -8.63 -18.88 -9.01
N SER A 406 -8.89 -18.74 -10.31
CA SER A 406 -8.22 -19.55 -11.33
C SER A 406 -6.72 -19.27 -11.36
N ARG A 407 -5.88 -20.29 -11.32
CA ARG A 407 -4.45 -20.36 -11.66
C ARG A 407 -3.39 -19.79 -10.70
N LEU A 408 -3.61 -18.70 -9.97
CA LEU A 408 -2.56 -18.08 -9.14
C LEU A 408 -2.19 -18.88 -7.88
N PHE A 409 -3.07 -19.72 -7.38
CA PHE A 409 -2.90 -20.39 -6.08
C PHE A 409 -2.46 -21.86 -6.15
N ARG A 410 -2.34 -22.45 -7.34
CA ARG A 410 -1.92 -23.87 -7.46
C ARG A 410 -0.43 -24.11 -7.20
N SER A 411 0.40 -23.06 -7.24
CA SER A 411 1.84 -23.15 -6.96
C SER A 411 2.17 -23.11 -5.46
N ALA A 412 1.33 -22.50 -4.65
CA ALA A 412 1.54 -22.36 -3.20
C ALA A 412 1.25 -23.62 -2.38
N LEU A 413 0.82 -24.71 -3.05
CA LEU A 413 0.49 -25.99 -2.40
C LEU A 413 1.52 -27.09 -2.66
N ARG A 414 2.62 -26.79 -3.36
CA ARG A 414 3.75 -27.69 -3.53
C ARG A 414 4.76 -27.48 -2.43
#